data_1f485b0b8833d6c014a7dc842b69bb61
#
_entry.id   1f485b0b8833d6c014a7dc842b69bb61
#
_cell.length_a   1.000
_cell.length_b   1.000
_cell.length_c   1.000
_cell.angle_alpha   90.00
_cell.angle_beta   90.00
_cell.angle_gamma   90.00
#
_symmetry.space_group_name_H-M   'P 1'
#
loop_
_entity.id
_entity.type
_entity.pdbx_description
1 polymer ?
#
loop_
_entity_poly.entity_id
_entity_poly.type
_entity_poly.pdbx_seq_one_letter_code
_entity_poly.pdbx_strand_id
1 'polypeptide(L)'
;MALNYIWFFFFIIAFAIALGKWIITGDPMIFKTITEGIFKSANDSVDLSFKLIGIMTLFLGFMNIGEKAGAIRFLSRLVAPFFSKLFPELPPKHPAYGHMMMNFSANLLGLDNAATPFGLKAMESLQTLNPNKETASNAQIMFMVLHASGLTLIPISIIAMRASITPPAANPTDIFIPCMIATFAATVAALTIVSIRQKINLLQPVILAWIGGISLLIGLLIAYLKIFLSQVQIESFSTVLSNGLILLIFLVFLTGGMYKKVNVFESFIEGAKGGFEIAIKIIPYLVAMLVAISVLRTSGAFEFITDGLKMVFSYFGMDTQFVSALPTAMMKPLSGSGSRAMMVDTMTTYGADSFAGRLSAIFQGSSDTTFYVIAVYFGSVGIKNTRYSIPSMLLADFVGIVTAIFVAYLFFGN
;
A
#
# COMPACT_ATOMS: atom_id res chain seq x y z
N MET A 1 -16.26 -11.18 -1.49
CA MET A 1 -17.68 -10.95 -1.08
C MET A 1 -17.87 -9.55 -0.47
N ALA A 2 -17.04 -9.07 0.46
CA ALA A 2 -17.25 -7.76 1.10
C ALA A 2 -17.34 -6.58 0.13
N LEU A 3 -16.43 -6.51 -0.87
CA LEU A 3 -16.42 -5.44 -1.86
C LEU A 3 -17.72 -5.35 -2.68
N ASN A 4 -18.35 -6.51 -2.96
CA ASN A 4 -19.62 -6.56 -3.68
C ASN A 4 -20.74 -5.84 -2.91
N TYR A 5 -20.83 -6.05 -1.59
CA TYR A 5 -21.80 -5.37 -0.74
C TYR A 5 -21.47 -3.87 -0.60
N ILE A 6 -20.21 -3.51 -0.41
CA ILE A 6 -19.77 -2.12 -0.30
C ILE A 6 -20.13 -1.35 -1.59
N TRP A 7 -19.79 -1.92 -2.75
CA TRP A 7 -20.08 -1.33 -4.04
C TRP A 7 -21.60 -1.16 -4.26
N PHE A 8 -22.39 -2.19 -3.95
CA PHE A 8 -23.84 -2.13 -4.03
C PHE A 8 -24.43 -1.07 -3.09
N PHE A 9 -23.98 -1.03 -1.83
CA PHE A 9 -24.50 -0.07 -0.86
C PHE A 9 -24.12 1.37 -1.23
N PHE A 10 -23.03 1.62 -1.91
CA PHE A 10 -22.70 2.97 -2.38
C PHE A 10 -23.80 3.52 -3.29
N PHE A 11 -24.31 2.72 -4.21
CA PHE A 11 -25.41 3.13 -5.09
C PHE A 11 -26.74 3.25 -4.35
N ILE A 12 -27.06 2.32 -3.46
CA ILE A 12 -28.33 2.35 -2.70
C ILE A 12 -28.39 3.57 -1.78
N ILE A 13 -27.33 3.83 -1.01
CA ILE A 13 -27.26 4.97 -0.09
C ILE A 13 -27.35 6.28 -0.87
N ALA A 14 -26.59 6.39 -1.96
CA ALA A 14 -26.61 7.60 -2.78
C ALA A 14 -27.97 7.85 -3.41
N PHE A 15 -28.62 6.80 -3.93
CA PHE A 15 -29.97 6.92 -4.48
C PHE A 15 -31.01 7.32 -3.41
N ALA A 16 -30.96 6.72 -2.24
CA ALA A 16 -31.86 7.04 -1.13
C ALA A 16 -31.71 8.51 -0.67
N ILE A 17 -30.46 8.99 -0.58
CA ILE A 17 -30.19 10.39 -0.23
C ILE A 17 -30.64 11.34 -1.35
N ALA A 18 -30.38 11.00 -2.61
CA ALA A 18 -30.82 11.79 -3.75
C ALA A 18 -32.35 11.90 -3.79
N LEU A 19 -33.05 10.78 -3.56
CA LEU A 19 -34.50 10.74 -3.49
C LEU A 19 -35.03 11.60 -2.32
N GLY A 20 -34.43 11.46 -1.16
CA GLY A 20 -34.79 12.28 0.02
C GLY A 20 -34.58 13.78 -0.22
N LYS A 21 -33.44 14.16 -0.81
CA LYS A 21 -33.17 15.55 -1.19
C LYS A 21 -34.21 16.06 -2.19
N TRP A 22 -34.50 15.30 -3.23
CA TRP A 22 -35.53 15.67 -4.22
C TRP A 22 -36.88 15.88 -3.60
N ILE A 23 -37.32 14.99 -2.70
CA ILE A 23 -38.62 15.12 -2.01
C ILE A 23 -38.65 16.36 -1.10
N ILE A 24 -37.55 16.69 -0.41
CA ILE A 24 -37.49 17.81 0.53
C ILE A 24 -37.33 19.15 -0.20
N THR A 25 -36.47 19.22 -1.20
CA THR A 25 -36.09 20.46 -1.88
C THR A 25 -36.87 20.72 -3.18
N GLY A 26 -37.48 19.65 -3.77
CA GLY A 26 -38.15 19.73 -5.07
C GLY A 26 -37.17 19.90 -6.24
N ASP A 27 -35.85 19.82 -6.01
CA ASP A 27 -34.83 20.02 -7.05
C ASP A 27 -34.62 18.77 -7.93
N PRO A 28 -35.10 18.78 -9.19
CA PRO A 28 -34.96 17.64 -10.10
C PRO A 28 -33.53 17.49 -10.65
N MET A 29 -32.68 18.51 -10.48
CA MET A 29 -31.32 18.51 -11.04
C MET A 29 -30.41 17.52 -10.34
N ILE A 30 -30.75 17.07 -9.12
CA ILE A 30 -29.94 16.11 -8.37
C ILE A 30 -29.66 14.83 -9.15
N PHE A 31 -30.67 14.26 -9.82
CA PHE A 31 -30.49 13.04 -10.61
C PHE A 31 -29.63 13.27 -11.87
N LYS A 32 -29.80 14.45 -12.51
CA LYS A 32 -28.93 14.85 -13.63
C LYS A 32 -27.50 14.99 -13.20
N THR A 33 -27.22 15.68 -12.10
CA THR A 33 -25.87 15.87 -11.54
C THR A 33 -25.19 14.52 -11.24
N ILE A 34 -25.93 13.57 -10.63
CA ILE A 34 -25.40 12.22 -10.36
C ILE A 34 -25.06 11.49 -11.66
N THR A 35 -25.96 11.54 -12.66
CA THR A 35 -25.75 10.86 -13.95
C THR A 35 -24.57 11.45 -14.72
N GLU A 36 -24.44 12.76 -14.75
CA GLU A 36 -23.29 13.46 -15.36
C GLU A 36 -22.00 13.10 -14.62
N GLY A 37 -22.03 13.02 -13.27
CA GLY A 37 -20.92 12.56 -12.46
C GLY A 37 -20.47 11.13 -12.79
N ILE A 38 -21.41 10.22 -13.04
CA ILE A 38 -21.13 8.85 -13.48
C ILE A 38 -20.36 8.84 -14.80
N PHE A 39 -20.85 9.52 -15.82
CA PHE A 39 -20.20 9.55 -17.14
C PHE A 39 -18.84 10.22 -17.09
N LYS A 40 -18.73 11.34 -16.36
CA LYS A 40 -17.46 12.02 -16.18
C LYS A 40 -16.43 11.12 -15.47
N SER A 41 -16.79 10.49 -14.36
CA SER A 41 -15.88 9.60 -13.62
C SER A 41 -15.46 8.38 -14.41
N ALA A 42 -16.34 7.85 -15.27
CA ALA A 42 -15.97 6.76 -16.18
C ALA A 42 -14.88 7.18 -17.17
N ASN A 43 -15.04 8.35 -17.81
CA ASN A 43 -14.04 8.89 -18.73
C ASN A 43 -12.73 9.26 -18.02
N ASP A 44 -12.79 9.97 -16.89
CA ASP A 44 -11.63 10.35 -16.10
C ASP A 44 -10.81 9.12 -15.64
N SER A 45 -11.49 7.99 -15.36
CA SER A 45 -10.85 6.73 -15.00
C SER A 45 -10.01 6.14 -16.13
N VAL A 46 -10.52 6.20 -17.34
CA VAL A 46 -9.81 5.72 -18.55
C VAL A 46 -8.63 6.63 -18.86
N ASP A 47 -8.83 7.95 -18.83
CA ASP A 47 -7.77 8.94 -19.10
C ASP A 47 -6.63 8.81 -18.09
N LEU A 48 -6.94 8.62 -16.80
CA LEU A 48 -5.93 8.36 -15.76
C LEU A 48 -5.13 7.10 -16.07
N SER A 49 -5.81 6.02 -16.48
CA SER A 49 -5.16 4.75 -16.77
C SER A 49 -4.19 4.86 -17.95
N PHE A 50 -4.56 5.61 -19.00
CA PHE A 50 -3.65 5.87 -20.12
C PHE A 50 -2.42 6.68 -19.71
N LYS A 51 -2.58 7.69 -18.84
CA LYS A 51 -1.44 8.46 -18.31
C LYS A 51 -0.50 7.61 -17.45
N LEU A 52 -1.04 6.60 -16.74
CA LEU A 52 -0.25 5.66 -15.94
C LEU A 52 0.68 4.78 -16.78
N ILE A 53 0.35 4.49 -18.05
CA ILE A 53 1.14 3.57 -18.88
C ILE A 53 2.62 3.98 -18.91
N GLY A 54 2.91 5.25 -19.21
CA GLY A 54 4.29 5.73 -19.34
C GLY A 54 5.12 5.53 -18.07
N ILE A 55 4.55 5.89 -16.92
CA ILE A 55 5.26 5.82 -15.63
C ILE A 55 5.39 4.37 -15.16
N MET A 56 4.35 3.57 -15.31
CA MET A 56 4.41 2.15 -14.95
C MET A 56 5.42 1.38 -15.82
N THR A 57 5.46 1.65 -17.13
CA THR A 57 6.45 1.04 -18.03
C THR A 57 7.88 1.45 -17.66
N LEU A 58 8.10 2.72 -17.31
CA LEU A 58 9.40 3.21 -16.84
C LEU A 58 9.88 2.46 -15.60
N PHE A 59 9.09 2.46 -14.53
CA PHE A 59 9.47 1.81 -13.28
C PHE A 59 9.66 0.30 -13.44
N LEU A 60 8.72 -0.39 -14.06
CA LEU A 60 8.82 -1.85 -14.23
C LEU A 60 9.94 -2.25 -15.20
N GLY A 61 10.27 -1.41 -16.18
CA GLY A 61 11.46 -1.59 -17.00
C GLY A 61 12.74 -1.59 -16.16
N PHE A 62 12.97 -0.59 -15.31
CA PHE A 62 14.12 -0.55 -14.41
C PHE A 62 14.13 -1.68 -13.38
N MET A 63 12.96 -1.99 -12.81
CA MET A 63 12.85 -3.06 -11.83
C MET A 63 13.21 -4.43 -12.43
N ASN A 64 12.82 -4.71 -13.67
CA ASN A 64 13.19 -5.95 -14.35
C ASN A 64 14.71 -6.07 -14.58
N ILE A 65 15.41 -4.95 -14.87
CA ILE A 65 16.87 -4.93 -14.88
C ILE A 65 17.43 -5.34 -13.52
N GLY A 66 16.94 -4.71 -12.43
CA GLY A 66 17.35 -5.01 -11.06
C GLY A 66 17.11 -6.46 -10.66
N GLU A 67 15.96 -7.02 -11.04
CA GLU A 67 15.63 -8.43 -10.83
C GLU A 67 16.62 -9.36 -11.52
N LYS A 68 16.88 -9.15 -12.81
CA LYS A 68 17.85 -9.93 -13.59
C LYS A 68 19.29 -9.72 -13.13
N ALA A 69 19.64 -8.54 -12.63
CA ALA A 69 20.90 -8.26 -11.97
C ALA A 69 21.06 -9.00 -10.62
N GLY A 70 19.98 -9.55 -10.08
CA GLY A 70 19.97 -10.34 -8.85
C GLY A 70 19.66 -9.54 -7.57
N ALA A 71 19.01 -8.38 -7.68
CA ALA A 71 18.63 -7.55 -6.53
C ALA A 71 17.78 -8.32 -5.51
N ILE A 72 16.78 -9.10 -5.97
CA ILE A 72 15.96 -9.95 -5.09
C ILE A 72 16.83 -10.94 -4.32
N ARG A 73 17.77 -11.61 -5.02
CA ARG A 73 18.67 -12.59 -4.40
C ARG A 73 19.64 -11.94 -3.40
N PHE A 74 20.12 -10.74 -3.70
CA PHE A 74 20.97 -9.98 -2.79
C PHE A 74 20.21 -9.62 -1.51
N LEU A 75 19.01 -9.03 -1.63
CA LEU A 75 18.17 -8.69 -0.49
C LEU A 75 17.75 -9.92 0.31
N SER A 76 17.42 -11.04 -0.36
CA SER A 76 17.10 -12.29 0.31
C SER A 76 18.23 -12.79 1.20
N ARG A 77 19.50 -12.67 0.75
CA ARG A 77 20.67 -13.02 1.57
C ARG A 77 20.83 -12.07 2.77
N LEU A 78 20.56 -10.80 2.56
CA LEU A 78 20.65 -9.79 3.61
C LEU A 78 19.63 -10.05 4.72
N VAL A 79 18.38 -10.38 4.40
CA VAL A 79 17.31 -10.63 5.38
C VAL A 79 17.31 -12.06 5.95
N ALA A 80 18.08 -13.00 5.37
CA ALA A 80 18.10 -14.40 5.78
C ALA A 80 18.37 -14.63 7.27
N PRO A 81 19.34 -13.96 7.93
CA PRO A 81 19.59 -14.13 9.36
C PRO A 81 18.39 -13.75 10.23
N PHE A 82 17.68 -12.70 9.84
CA PHE A 82 16.48 -12.23 10.51
C PHE A 82 15.33 -13.24 10.35
N PHE A 83 15.05 -13.67 9.12
CA PHE A 83 13.99 -14.66 8.85
C PHE A 83 14.21 -15.99 9.58
N SER A 84 15.44 -16.47 9.67
CA SER A 84 15.73 -17.73 10.38
C SER A 84 15.31 -17.71 11.87
N LYS A 85 15.24 -16.53 12.48
CA LYS A 85 14.84 -16.35 13.88
C LYS A 85 13.34 -16.17 14.07
N LEU A 86 12.62 -15.79 13.02
CA LEU A 86 11.16 -15.61 13.03
C LEU A 86 10.39 -16.93 12.81
N PHE A 87 11.04 -17.94 12.27
CA PHE A 87 10.41 -19.22 11.92
C PHE A 87 11.12 -20.40 12.61
N PRO A 88 11.10 -20.48 13.96
CA PRO A 88 11.84 -21.51 14.70
C PRO A 88 11.34 -22.94 14.46
N GLU A 89 10.08 -23.08 14.00
CA GLU A 89 9.47 -24.38 13.72
C GLU A 89 9.90 -24.97 12.37
N LEU A 90 10.57 -24.18 11.51
CA LEU A 90 10.97 -24.66 10.18
C LEU A 90 12.32 -25.38 10.26
N PRO A 91 12.45 -26.57 9.66
CA PRO A 91 13.72 -27.27 9.54
C PRO A 91 14.78 -26.42 8.83
N PRO A 92 16.04 -26.42 9.26
CA PRO A 92 17.12 -25.72 8.56
C PRO A 92 17.18 -26.12 7.08
N LYS A 93 17.37 -25.13 6.20
CA LYS A 93 17.43 -25.31 4.75
C LYS A 93 16.12 -25.74 4.07
N HIS A 94 14.98 -25.69 4.76
CA HIS A 94 13.69 -25.98 4.11
C HIS A 94 13.40 -24.98 2.97
N PRO A 95 12.87 -25.41 1.80
CA PRO A 95 12.62 -24.54 0.64
C PRO A 95 11.76 -23.31 0.94
N ALA A 96 10.86 -23.41 1.92
CA ALA A 96 10.01 -22.31 2.37
C ALA A 96 10.81 -21.04 2.71
N TYR A 97 12.01 -21.17 3.34
CA TYR A 97 12.85 -20.00 3.63
C TYR A 97 13.19 -19.22 2.37
N GLY A 98 13.65 -19.93 1.32
CA GLY A 98 14.00 -19.32 0.05
C GLY A 98 12.81 -18.57 -0.56
N HIS A 99 11.65 -19.23 -0.62
CA HIS A 99 10.44 -18.65 -1.20
C HIS A 99 9.93 -17.45 -0.41
N MET A 100 9.89 -17.53 0.92
CA MET A 100 9.49 -16.41 1.78
C MET A 100 10.43 -15.21 1.67
N MET A 101 11.75 -15.45 1.68
CA MET A 101 12.73 -14.37 1.55
C MET A 101 12.66 -13.71 0.17
N MET A 102 12.43 -14.48 -0.89
CA MET A 102 12.25 -13.93 -2.24
C MET A 102 10.96 -13.11 -2.35
N ASN A 103 9.86 -13.60 -1.77
CA ASN A 103 8.61 -12.85 -1.70
C ASN A 103 8.79 -11.52 -0.95
N PHE A 104 9.37 -11.56 0.24
CA PHE A 104 9.62 -10.37 1.05
C PHE A 104 10.55 -9.37 0.33
N SER A 105 11.60 -9.87 -0.31
CA SER A 105 12.54 -9.03 -1.06
C SER A 105 11.92 -8.40 -2.31
N ALA A 106 11.01 -9.12 -2.98
CA ALA A 106 10.24 -8.59 -4.11
C ALA A 106 9.27 -7.50 -3.65
N ASN A 107 8.54 -7.72 -2.55
CA ASN A 107 7.66 -6.70 -1.95
C ASN A 107 8.44 -5.45 -1.52
N LEU A 108 9.59 -5.64 -0.89
CA LEU A 108 10.47 -4.55 -0.49
C LEU A 108 10.86 -3.65 -1.66
N LEU A 109 11.04 -4.24 -2.84
CA LEU A 109 11.33 -3.52 -4.08
C LEU A 109 10.07 -3.00 -4.80
N GLY A 110 8.86 -3.28 -4.31
CA GLY A 110 7.61 -2.91 -4.99
C GLY A 110 7.33 -3.73 -6.26
N LEU A 111 7.85 -4.96 -6.32
CA LEU A 111 7.67 -5.91 -7.43
C LEU A 111 6.49 -6.86 -7.18
N ASP A 112 5.27 -6.33 -7.12
CA ASP A 112 4.05 -7.09 -6.79
C ASP A 112 3.87 -8.33 -7.68
N ASN A 113 4.20 -8.21 -8.99
CA ASN A 113 4.10 -9.31 -9.95
C ASN A 113 5.07 -10.46 -9.64
N ALA A 114 6.27 -10.17 -9.16
CA ALA A 114 7.25 -11.17 -8.77
C ALA A 114 6.97 -11.70 -7.35
N ALA A 115 6.45 -10.85 -6.47
CA ALA A 115 6.15 -11.21 -5.09
C ALA A 115 5.07 -12.30 -4.99
N THR A 116 3.97 -12.17 -5.73
CA THR A 116 2.83 -13.10 -5.64
C THR A 116 3.21 -14.56 -5.95
N PRO A 117 3.89 -14.91 -7.06
CA PRO A 117 4.31 -16.28 -7.32
C PRO A 117 5.23 -16.85 -6.23
N PHE A 118 6.17 -16.06 -5.70
CA PHE A 118 7.02 -16.50 -4.60
C PHE A 118 6.24 -16.74 -3.31
N GLY A 119 5.24 -15.90 -3.02
CA GLY A 119 4.37 -16.07 -1.87
C GLY A 119 3.50 -17.33 -1.97
N LEU A 120 2.94 -17.64 -3.13
CA LEU A 120 2.21 -18.88 -3.38
C LEU A 120 3.10 -20.11 -3.15
N LYS A 121 4.31 -20.11 -3.71
CA LYS A 121 5.30 -21.18 -3.49
C LYS A 121 5.73 -21.28 -2.02
N ALA A 122 5.82 -20.16 -1.31
CA ALA A 122 6.09 -20.16 0.12
C ALA A 122 4.95 -20.86 0.89
N MET A 123 3.70 -20.52 0.59
CA MET A 123 2.53 -21.16 1.21
C MET A 123 2.45 -22.64 0.90
N GLU A 124 2.68 -23.07 -0.34
CA GLU A 124 2.78 -24.47 -0.73
C GLU A 124 3.83 -25.21 0.09
N SER A 125 5.05 -24.63 0.16
CA SER A 125 6.15 -25.23 0.93
C SER A 125 5.85 -25.30 2.43
N LEU A 126 5.20 -24.27 3.02
CA LEU A 126 4.78 -24.27 4.41
C LEU A 126 3.67 -25.31 4.66
N GLN A 127 2.79 -25.50 3.68
CA GLN A 127 1.69 -26.47 3.78
C GLN A 127 2.19 -27.92 3.83
N THR A 128 3.35 -28.23 3.26
CA THR A 128 3.95 -29.58 3.39
C THR A 128 4.23 -29.95 4.84
N LEU A 129 4.64 -28.99 5.65
CA LEU A 129 4.98 -29.14 7.07
C LEU A 129 3.75 -28.96 8.00
N ASN A 130 2.62 -28.49 7.48
CA ASN A 130 1.45 -28.21 8.29
C ASN A 130 0.73 -29.52 8.68
N PRO A 131 0.63 -29.88 9.96
CA PRO A 131 -0.04 -31.11 10.40
C PRO A 131 -1.55 -31.07 10.18
N ASN A 132 -2.16 -29.88 10.25
CA ASN A 132 -3.59 -29.69 10.02
C ASN A 132 -3.81 -28.89 8.73
N LYS A 133 -4.20 -29.60 7.66
CA LYS A 133 -4.26 -29.02 6.31
C LYS A 133 -5.31 -27.91 6.14
N GLU A 134 -6.34 -27.86 6.98
CA GLU A 134 -7.40 -26.85 6.91
C GLU A 134 -7.21 -25.68 7.90
N THR A 135 -6.24 -25.78 8.82
CA THR A 135 -5.98 -24.76 9.85
C THR A 135 -4.59 -24.16 9.65
N ALA A 136 -4.47 -22.84 9.68
CA ALA A 136 -3.21 -22.15 9.50
C ALA A 136 -2.16 -22.52 10.57
N SER A 137 -0.96 -22.91 10.17
CA SER A 137 0.19 -23.12 11.07
C SER A 137 0.77 -21.79 11.55
N ASN A 138 1.57 -21.82 12.62
CA ASN A 138 2.24 -20.62 13.12
C ASN A 138 3.15 -19.98 12.07
N ALA A 139 3.90 -20.78 11.33
CA ALA A 139 4.77 -20.29 10.26
C ALA A 139 3.97 -19.62 9.13
N GLN A 140 2.83 -20.19 8.73
CA GLN A 140 1.96 -19.57 7.73
C GLN A 140 1.38 -18.25 8.24
N ILE A 141 0.95 -18.18 9.50
CA ILE A 141 0.44 -16.93 10.09
C ILE A 141 1.52 -15.85 10.12
N MET A 142 2.72 -16.18 10.61
CA MET A 142 3.85 -15.23 10.65
C MET A 142 4.17 -14.70 9.24
N PHE A 143 4.28 -15.60 8.26
CA PHE A 143 4.55 -15.22 6.88
C PHE A 143 3.47 -14.29 6.32
N MET A 144 2.18 -14.63 6.53
CA MET A 144 1.04 -13.86 6.04
C MET A 144 0.96 -12.47 6.64
N VAL A 145 1.17 -12.36 7.96
CA VAL A 145 1.09 -11.07 8.66
C VAL A 145 2.25 -10.16 8.28
N LEU A 146 3.46 -10.73 8.07
CA LEU A 146 4.60 -9.99 7.53
C LEU A 146 4.37 -9.52 6.10
N HIS A 147 3.82 -10.39 5.24
CA HIS A 147 3.51 -10.04 3.86
C HIS A 147 2.49 -8.89 3.80
N ALA A 148 1.41 -8.98 4.57
CA ALA A 148 0.36 -7.97 4.60
C ALA A 148 0.81 -6.62 5.17
N SER A 149 1.76 -6.61 6.12
CA SER A 149 2.32 -5.35 6.64
C SER A 149 3.09 -4.56 5.58
N GLY A 150 3.46 -5.20 4.47
CA GLY A 150 3.81 -4.59 3.19
C GLY A 150 5.03 -3.66 3.24
N LEU A 151 6.09 -4.00 4.00
CA LEU A 151 7.31 -3.18 4.01
C LEU A 151 7.81 -2.94 2.58
N THR A 152 7.67 -1.71 2.11
CA THR A 152 7.98 -1.31 0.73
C THR A 152 8.97 -0.15 0.75
N LEU A 153 10.07 -0.29 -0.01
CA LEU A 153 11.03 0.80 -0.20
C LEU A 153 10.51 1.81 -1.22
N ILE A 154 9.92 1.33 -2.32
CA ILE A 154 9.46 2.22 -3.40
C ILE A 154 7.98 1.98 -3.66
N PRO A 155 7.07 2.90 -3.29
CA PRO A 155 5.64 2.79 -3.60
C PRO A 155 5.35 3.20 -5.06
N ILE A 156 5.81 2.37 -6.01
CA ILE A 156 5.83 2.66 -7.46
C ILE A 156 4.45 3.06 -7.97
N SER A 157 3.43 2.26 -7.70
CA SER A 157 2.07 2.48 -8.21
C SER A 157 1.46 3.79 -7.69
N ILE A 158 1.81 4.20 -6.47
CA ILE A 158 1.31 5.43 -5.85
C ILE A 158 2.01 6.64 -6.44
N ILE A 159 3.33 6.58 -6.59
CA ILE A 159 4.12 7.63 -7.26
C ILE A 159 3.61 7.83 -8.70
N ALA A 160 3.37 6.73 -9.42
CA ALA A 160 2.82 6.77 -10.76
C ALA A 160 1.45 7.45 -10.81
N MET A 161 0.54 7.14 -9.88
CA MET A 161 -0.78 7.78 -9.81
C MET A 161 -0.68 9.26 -9.49
N ARG A 162 0.15 9.66 -8.52
CA ARG A 162 0.37 11.07 -8.17
C ARG A 162 0.92 11.89 -9.36
N ALA A 163 1.78 11.27 -10.17
CA ALA A 163 2.33 11.90 -11.38
C ALA A 163 1.35 11.94 -12.56
N SER A 164 0.32 11.08 -12.56
CA SER A 164 -0.62 10.92 -13.70
C SER A 164 -1.96 11.62 -13.50
N ILE A 165 -2.32 11.97 -12.25
CA ILE A 165 -3.57 12.69 -11.95
C ILE A 165 -3.57 14.10 -12.57
N THR A 166 -4.76 14.72 -12.68
CA THR A 166 -4.88 16.07 -13.24
C THR A 166 -5.53 17.02 -12.22
N PRO A 167 -4.82 18.10 -11.80
CA PRO A 167 -3.39 18.38 -12.09
C PRO A 167 -2.46 17.36 -11.40
N PRO A 168 -1.27 17.08 -11.97
CA PRO A 168 -0.32 16.17 -11.35
C PRO A 168 0.26 16.79 -10.07
N ALA A 169 0.75 15.94 -9.16
CA ALA A 169 1.50 16.41 -8.00
C ALA A 169 2.77 17.14 -8.45
N ALA A 170 3.08 18.26 -7.79
CA ALA A 170 4.31 19.01 -8.03
C ALA A 170 5.57 18.16 -7.75
N ASN A 171 5.50 17.32 -6.71
CA ASN A 171 6.51 16.31 -6.41
C ASN A 171 5.83 14.96 -6.11
N PRO A 172 5.65 14.07 -7.11
CA PRO A 172 5.00 12.78 -6.92
C PRO A 172 5.69 11.87 -5.90
N THR A 173 6.98 12.11 -5.63
CA THR A 173 7.83 11.25 -4.78
C THR A 173 7.92 11.71 -3.33
N ASP A 174 7.34 12.84 -2.94
CA ASP A 174 7.44 13.41 -1.59
C ASP A 174 6.86 12.48 -0.50
N ILE A 175 5.95 11.58 -0.88
CA ILE A 175 5.35 10.56 0.01
C ILE A 175 6.26 9.34 0.24
N PHE A 176 7.40 9.24 -0.42
CA PHE A 176 8.29 8.07 -0.36
C PHE A 176 8.74 7.75 1.07
N ILE A 177 9.34 8.73 1.77
CA ILE A 177 9.82 8.56 3.14
C ILE A 177 8.65 8.33 4.12
N PRO A 178 7.56 9.11 4.09
CA PRO A 178 6.36 8.84 4.88
C PRO A 178 5.80 7.42 4.71
N CYS A 179 5.69 6.92 3.48
CA CYS A 179 5.23 5.55 3.22
C CYS A 179 6.19 4.51 3.82
N MET A 180 7.50 4.70 3.66
CA MET A 180 8.51 3.79 4.21
C MET A 180 8.42 3.71 5.74
N ILE A 181 8.24 4.84 6.43
CA ILE A 181 8.08 4.89 7.88
C ILE A 181 6.78 4.20 8.31
N ALA A 182 5.67 4.47 7.62
CA ALA A 182 4.37 3.87 7.94
C ALA A 182 4.37 2.34 7.75
N THR A 183 4.94 1.83 6.65
CA THR A 183 5.06 0.38 6.40
C THR A 183 6.01 -0.29 7.37
N PHE A 184 7.10 0.37 7.76
CA PHE A 184 8.01 -0.15 8.77
C PHE A 184 7.31 -0.28 10.13
N ALA A 185 6.56 0.74 10.57
CA ALA A 185 5.81 0.69 11.82
C ALA A 185 4.74 -0.42 11.80
N ALA A 186 4.01 -0.58 10.69
CA ALA A 186 3.07 -1.68 10.49
C ALA A 186 3.77 -3.06 10.60
N THR A 187 4.95 -3.19 9.99
CA THR A 187 5.75 -4.43 10.03
C THR A 187 6.24 -4.75 11.43
N VAL A 188 6.74 -3.76 12.18
CA VAL A 188 7.14 -3.94 13.58
C VAL A 188 5.95 -4.34 14.45
N ALA A 189 4.80 -3.71 14.26
CA ALA A 189 3.57 -4.10 14.96
C ALA A 189 3.14 -5.53 14.62
N ALA A 190 3.14 -5.89 13.34
CA ALA A 190 2.86 -7.23 12.84
C ALA A 190 3.75 -8.29 13.50
N LEU A 191 5.07 -8.06 13.48
CA LEU A 191 6.05 -8.91 14.14
C LEU A 191 5.79 -9.05 15.63
N THR A 192 5.55 -7.94 16.32
CA THR A 192 5.34 -7.93 17.77
C THR A 192 4.09 -8.70 18.15
N ILE A 193 2.95 -8.44 17.47
CA ILE A 193 1.67 -9.10 17.74
C ILE A 193 1.78 -10.61 17.55
N VAL A 194 2.36 -11.05 16.44
CA VAL A 194 2.49 -12.48 16.13
C VAL A 194 3.53 -13.16 17.04
N SER A 195 4.66 -12.50 17.30
CA SER A 195 5.71 -13.05 18.16
C SER A 195 5.23 -13.26 19.61
N ILE A 196 4.43 -12.33 20.16
CA ILE A 196 3.79 -12.52 21.47
C ILE A 196 2.89 -13.77 21.46
N ARG A 197 2.06 -13.93 20.42
CA ARG A 197 1.16 -15.10 20.28
C ARG A 197 1.92 -16.42 20.10
N GLN A 198 3.04 -16.39 19.39
CA GLN A 198 3.86 -17.58 19.10
C GLN A 198 5.00 -17.79 20.11
N LYS A 199 5.13 -16.91 21.12
CA LYS A 199 6.20 -16.94 22.13
C LYS A 199 7.61 -16.88 21.52
N ILE A 200 7.76 -16.14 20.42
CA ILE A 200 9.07 -15.89 19.78
C ILE A 200 9.77 -14.77 20.57
N ASN A 201 11.00 -15.04 21.00
CA ASN A 201 11.78 -14.04 21.71
C ASN A 201 12.31 -12.97 20.74
N LEU A 202 11.71 -11.78 20.78
CA LEU A 202 12.12 -10.62 19.98
C LEU A 202 13.42 -9.97 20.48
N LEU A 203 13.87 -10.28 21.72
CA LEU A 203 15.11 -9.75 22.29
C LEU A 203 16.37 -10.50 21.79
N GLN A 204 16.24 -11.41 20.83
CA GLN A 204 17.39 -12.04 20.20
C GLN A 204 18.25 -10.99 19.51
N PRO A 205 19.62 -11.05 19.64
CA PRO A 205 20.51 -10.02 19.10
C PRO A 205 20.31 -9.71 17.61
N VAL A 206 20.01 -10.73 16.80
CA VAL A 206 19.77 -10.57 15.37
C VAL A 206 18.49 -9.78 15.10
N ILE A 207 17.41 -10.08 15.83
CA ILE A 207 16.13 -9.38 15.68
C ILE A 207 16.25 -7.93 16.17
N LEU A 208 16.88 -7.73 17.34
CA LEU A 208 17.15 -6.39 17.88
C LEU A 208 18.05 -5.56 16.97
N ALA A 209 19.08 -6.16 16.36
CA ALA A 209 19.93 -5.45 15.43
C ALA A 209 19.17 -4.95 14.20
N TRP A 210 18.25 -5.77 13.66
CA TRP A 210 17.43 -5.37 12.51
C TRP A 210 16.35 -4.35 12.89
N ILE A 211 15.48 -4.69 13.82
CA ILE A 211 14.37 -3.82 14.22
C ILE A 211 14.90 -2.57 14.90
N GLY A 212 15.77 -2.74 15.88
CA GLY A 212 16.35 -1.64 16.65
C GLY A 212 17.24 -0.74 15.81
N GLY A 213 18.06 -1.31 14.91
CA GLY A 213 18.90 -0.54 13.99
C GLY A 213 18.09 0.34 13.06
N ILE A 214 17.05 -0.21 12.40
CA ILE A 214 16.17 0.56 11.52
C ILE A 214 15.35 1.56 12.33
N SER A 215 14.81 1.18 13.50
CA SER A 215 14.07 2.09 14.39
C SER A 215 14.94 3.25 14.86
N LEU A 216 16.20 2.99 15.21
CA LEU A 216 17.16 4.02 15.59
C LEU A 216 17.42 4.98 14.42
N LEU A 217 17.63 4.46 13.22
CA LEU A 217 17.86 5.27 12.02
C LEU A 217 16.66 6.17 11.72
N ILE A 218 15.44 5.62 11.76
CA ILE A 218 14.20 6.38 11.58
C ILE A 218 14.04 7.42 12.72
N GLY A 219 14.30 7.03 13.96
CA GLY A 219 14.23 7.93 15.12
C GLY A 219 15.22 9.09 15.01
N LEU A 220 16.44 8.83 14.58
CA LEU A 220 17.46 9.85 14.32
C LEU A 220 17.04 10.78 13.16
N LEU A 221 16.47 10.22 12.09
CA LEU A 221 15.93 11.00 10.99
C LEU A 221 14.82 11.94 11.47
N ILE A 222 13.83 11.42 12.21
CA ILE A 222 12.73 12.22 12.76
C ILE A 222 13.26 13.30 13.71
N ALA A 223 14.21 12.95 14.59
CA ALA A 223 14.84 13.91 15.50
C ALA A 223 15.59 15.01 14.73
N TYR A 224 16.35 14.63 13.71
CA TYR A 224 17.03 15.58 12.84
C TYR A 224 16.05 16.55 12.16
N LEU A 225 14.97 16.01 11.56
CA LEU A 225 13.93 16.82 10.90
C LEU A 225 13.28 17.80 11.89
N LYS A 226 12.91 17.36 13.10
CA LYS A 226 12.23 18.21 14.09
C LYS A 226 13.12 19.24 14.78
N ILE A 227 14.39 18.92 15.01
CA ILE A 227 15.29 19.77 15.81
C ILE A 227 15.99 20.80 14.92
N PHE A 228 16.38 20.40 13.71
CA PHE A 228 17.30 21.21 12.89
C PHE A 228 16.65 21.84 11.67
N LEU A 229 15.45 21.38 11.24
CA LEU A 229 14.84 21.86 10.01
C LEU A 229 13.49 22.54 10.28
N SER A 230 13.26 23.67 9.58
CA SER A 230 11.92 24.28 9.46
C SER A 230 11.05 23.44 8.49
N GLN A 231 9.73 23.67 8.49
CA GLN A 231 8.80 22.95 7.62
C GLN A 231 9.18 23.02 6.13
N VAL A 232 9.57 24.20 5.65
CA VAL A 232 10.03 24.39 4.25
C VAL A 232 11.31 23.59 3.96
N GLN A 233 12.21 23.52 4.93
CA GLN A 233 13.45 22.72 4.79
C GLN A 233 13.19 21.23 4.85
N ILE A 234 12.19 20.77 5.63
CA ILE A 234 11.75 19.36 5.65
C ILE A 234 11.24 18.97 4.26
N GLU A 235 10.41 19.80 3.64
CA GLU A 235 9.89 19.54 2.29
C GLU A 235 11.02 19.49 1.25
N SER A 236 11.94 20.43 1.28
CA SER A 236 13.12 20.45 0.40
C SER A 236 14.02 19.24 0.62
N PHE A 237 14.30 18.87 1.87
CA PHE A 237 15.08 17.68 2.23
C PHE A 237 14.42 16.40 1.75
N SER A 238 13.11 16.25 2.00
CA SER A 238 12.33 15.11 1.53
C SER A 238 12.38 14.98 0.00
N THR A 239 12.25 16.10 -0.71
CA THR A 239 12.33 16.16 -2.18
C THR A 239 13.68 15.67 -2.69
N VAL A 240 14.78 16.19 -2.14
CA VAL A 240 16.13 15.78 -2.54
C VAL A 240 16.38 14.31 -2.22
N LEU A 241 16.01 13.88 -1.01
CA LEU A 241 16.26 12.51 -0.57
C LEU A 241 15.45 11.50 -1.37
N SER A 242 14.14 11.73 -1.56
CA SER A 242 13.27 10.78 -2.27
C SER A 242 13.61 10.67 -3.75
N ASN A 243 13.79 11.79 -4.44
CA ASN A 243 14.18 11.80 -5.86
C ASN A 243 15.61 11.25 -6.06
N GLY A 244 16.53 11.63 -5.18
CA GLY A 244 17.91 11.14 -5.20
C GLY A 244 17.98 9.62 -4.98
N LEU A 245 17.20 9.07 -4.04
CA LEU A 245 17.13 7.63 -3.82
C LEU A 245 16.57 6.87 -5.03
N ILE A 246 15.53 7.38 -5.69
CA ILE A 246 14.98 6.75 -6.90
C ILE A 246 16.02 6.72 -8.02
N LEU A 247 16.69 7.85 -8.28
CA LEU A 247 17.75 7.91 -9.28
C LEU A 247 18.92 6.99 -8.92
N LEU A 248 19.31 6.93 -7.66
CA LEU A 248 20.36 6.02 -7.17
C LEU A 248 19.98 4.56 -7.39
N ILE A 249 18.72 4.18 -7.11
CA ILE A 249 18.23 2.81 -7.35
C ILE A 249 18.28 2.46 -8.83
N PHE A 250 17.86 3.37 -9.72
CA PHE A 250 17.95 3.16 -11.16
C PHE A 250 19.42 2.98 -11.60
N LEU A 251 20.33 3.80 -11.09
CA LEU A 251 21.76 3.69 -11.38
C LEU A 251 22.35 2.36 -10.87
N VAL A 252 21.98 1.94 -9.65
CA VAL A 252 22.41 0.66 -9.07
C VAL A 252 21.91 -0.51 -9.91
N PHE A 253 20.67 -0.47 -10.40
CA PHE A 253 20.13 -1.53 -11.26
C PHE A 253 20.85 -1.58 -12.62
N LEU A 254 21.08 -0.44 -13.25
CA LEU A 254 21.83 -0.37 -14.51
C LEU A 254 23.27 -0.89 -14.35
N THR A 255 24.00 -0.39 -13.36
CA THR A 255 25.38 -0.78 -13.11
C THR A 255 25.47 -2.26 -12.69
N GLY A 256 24.54 -2.71 -11.85
CA GLY A 256 24.41 -4.12 -11.46
C GLY A 256 24.12 -5.03 -12.66
N GLY A 257 23.21 -4.60 -13.55
CA GLY A 257 22.91 -5.30 -14.80
C GLY A 257 24.11 -5.40 -15.72
N MET A 258 24.82 -4.30 -15.93
CA MET A 258 26.06 -4.26 -16.73
C MET A 258 27.14 -5.17 -16.12
N TYR A 259 27.34 -5.10 -14.80
CA TYR A 259 28.31 -5.96 -14.11
C TYR A 259 27.97 -7.46 -14.26
N LYS A 260 26.70 -7.82 -14.24
CA LYS A 260 26.21 -9.19 -14.45
C LYS A 260 26.10 -9.60 -15.92
N LYS A 261 26.51 -8.73 -16.84
CA LYS A 261 26.39 -8.94 -18.30
C LYS A 261 24.96 -9.22 -18.77
N VAL A 262 23.98 -8.61 -18.08
CA VAL A 262 22.58 -8.63 -18.50
C VAL A 262 22.43 -7.68 -19.68
N ASN A 263 21.67 -8.05 -20.71
CA ASN A 263 21.26 -7.10 -21.74
C ASN A 263 20.24 -6.12 -21.11
N VAL A 264 20.75 -4.97 -20.64
CA VAL A 264 19.95 -4.00 -19.85
C VAL A 264 18.81 -3.40 -20.67
N PHE A 265 19.04 -3.14 -21.97
CA PHE A 265 18.02 -2.59 -22.85
C PHE A 265 16.87 -3.57 -23.09
N GLU A 266 17.17 -4.79 -23.50
CA GLU A 266 16.16 -5.84 -23.69
C GLU A 266 15.41 -6.16 -22.39
N SER A 267 16.12 -6.18 -21.27
CA SER A 267 15.50 -6.38 -19.95
C SER A 267 14.57 -5.24 -19.59
N PHE A 268 14.94 -3.99 -19.90
CA PHE A 268 14.05 -2.85 -19.74
C PHE A 268 12.77 -3.02 -20.57
N ILE A 269 12.90 -3.34 -21.86
CA ILE A 269 11.74 -3.51 -22.77
C ILE A 269 10.80 -4.60 -22.28
N GLU A 270 11.35 -5.72 -21.80
CA GLU A 270 10.56 -6.84 -21.26
C GLU A 270 9.75 -6.40 -20.02
N GLY A 271 10.39 -5.72 -19.05
CA GLY A 271 9.71 -5.18 -17.88
C GLY A 271 8.67 -4.10 -18.23
N ALA A 272 8.99 -3.25 -19.20
CA ALA A 272 8.12 -2.20 -19.72
C ALA A 272 6.79 -2.74 -20.29
N LYS A 273 6.83 -3.88 -20.98
CA LYS A 273 5.62 -4.58 -21.46
C LYS A 273 4.68 -4.93 -20.31
N GLY A 274 5.21 -5.45 -19.19
CA GLY A 274 4.44 -5.74 -18.00
C GLY A 274 3.78 -4.49 -17.40
N GLY A 275 4.44 -3.32 -17.46
CA GLY A 275 3.88 -2.04 -17.02
C GLY A 275 2.66 -1.62 -17.84
N PHE A 276 2.72 -1.79 -19.15
CA PHE A 276 1.60 -1.54 -20.04
C PHE A 276 0.40 -2.46 -19.71
N GLU A 277 0.65 -3.77 -19.55
CA GLU A 277 -0.39 -4.74 -19.23
C GLU A 277 -1.10 -4.42 -17.92
N ILE A 278 -0.36 -4.01 -16.87
CA ILE A 278 -0.93 -3.63 -15.59
C ILE A 278 -1.81 -2.39 -15.73
N ALA A 279 -1.34 -1.35 -16.42
CA ALA A 279 -2.09 -0.11 -16.60
C ALA A 279 -3.43 -0.36 -17.33
N ILE A 280 -3.45 -1.22 -18.33
CA ILE A 280 -4.70 -1.62 -19.00
C ILE A 280 -5.61 -2.45 -18.09
N LYS A 281 -5.04 -3.41 -17.35
CA LYS A 281 -5.79 -4.33 -16.48
C LYS A 281 -6.52 -3.61 -15.34
N ILE A 282 -6.04 -2.46 -14.88
CA ILE A 282 -6.68 -1.72 -13.80
C ILE A 282 -7.89 -0.87 -14.25
N ILE A 283 -8.05 -0.60 -15.54
CA ILE A 283 -9.14 0.25 -16.08
C ILE A 283 -10.52 -0.16 -15.54
N PRO A 284 -10.98 -1.42 -15.69
CA PRO A 284 -12.31 -1.80 -15.22
C PRO A 284 -12.52 -1.58 -13.73
N TYR A 285 -11.48 -1.81 -12.92
CA TYR A 285 -11.56 -1.62 -11.48
C TYR A 285 -11.63 -0.14 -11.10
N LEU A 286 -10.88 0.73 -11.79
CA LEU A 286 -10.95 2.17 -11.58
C LEU A 286 -12.30 2.72 -11.99
N VAL A 287 -12.80 2.36 -13.17
CA VAL A 287 -14.13 2.77 -13.64
C VAL A 287 -15.20 2.36 -12.62
N ALA A 288 -15.25 1.08 -12.23
CA ALA A 288 -16.26 0.59 -11.28
C ALA A 288 -16.23 1.35 -9.96
N MET A 289 -15.04 1.56 -9.40
CA MET A 289 -14.91 2.19 -8.07
C MET A 289 -15.07 3.70 -8.11
N LEU A 290 -14.46 4.40 -9.07
CA LEU A 290 -14.58 5.86 -9.16
C LEU A 290 -16.00 6.29 -9.51
N VAL A 291 -16.73 5.52 -10.34
CA VAL A 291 -18.15 5.74 -10.58
C VAL A 291 -18.97 5.58 -9.29
N ALA A 292 -18.75 4.53 -8.52
CA ALA A 292 -19.46 4.32 -7.26
C ALA A 292 -19.18 5.43 -6.22
N ILE A 293 -17.93 5.89 -6.14
CA ILE A 293 -17.53 7.00 -5.26
C ILE A 293 -18.14 8.31 -5.76
N SER A 294 -18.16 8.54 -7.07
CA SER A 294 -18.80 9.73 -7.66
C SER A 294 -20.29 9.81 -7.34
N VAL A 295 -21.00 8.69 -7.40
CA VAL A 295 -22.42 8.62 -7.03
C VAL A 295 -22.64 8.99 -5.56
N LEU A 296 -21.81 8.47 -4.65
CA LEU A 296 -21.84 8.86 -3.23
C LEU A 296 -21.57 10.35 -3.02
N ARG A 297 -20.55 10.89 -3.70
CA ARG A 297 -20.14 12.28 -3.56
C ARG A 297 -21.19 13.22 -4.13
N THR A 298 -21.64 13.00 -5.36
CA THR A 298 -22.64 13.87 -6.02
C THR A 298 -24.01 13.83 -5.33
N SER A 299 -24.36 12.75 -4.66
CA SER A 299 -25.55 12.70 -3.80
C SER A 299 -25.41 13.48 -2.49
N GLY A 300 -24.18 13.79 -2.05
CA GLY A 300 -23.85 14.39 -0.74
C GLY A 300 -23.76 13.37 0.41
N ALA A 301 -23.85 12.07 0.11
CA ALA A 301 -23.68 11.01 1.10
C ALA A 301 -22.27 10.97 1.70
N PHE A 302 -21.28 11.23 0.86
CA PHE A 302 -19.88 11.18 1.25
C PHE A 302 -19.54 12.33 2.23
N GLU A 303 -19.99 13.53 1.94
CA GLU A 303 -19.83 14.70 2.79
C GLU A 303 -20.51 14.50 4.14
N PHE A 304 -21.73 13.95 4.15
CA PHE A 304 -22.43 13.63 5.39
C PHE A 304 -21.64 12.68 6.30
N ILE A 305 -21.02 11.63 5.74
CA ILE A 305 -20.19 10.67 6.49
C ILE A 305 -18.92 11.36 7.00
N THR A 306 -18.21 12.09 6.16
CA THR A 306 -16.95 12.75 6.53
C THR A 306 -17.16 13.86 7.55
N ASP A 307 -18.23 14.63 7.44
CA ASP A 307 -18.55 15.69 8.40
C ASP A 307 -19.00 15.12 9.75
N GLY A 308 -19.74 14.00 9.74
CA GLY A 308 -20.03 13.25 10.96
C GLY A 308 -18.75 12.78 11.67
N LEU A 309 -17.78 12.25 10.92
CA LEU A 309 -16.48 11.86 11.47
C LEU A 309 -15.70 13.07 12.00
N LYS A 310 -15.67 14.19 11.26
CA LYS A 310 -15.04 15.44 11.73
C LYS A 310 -15.66 15.91 13.05
N MET A 311 -16.99 15.87 13.17
CA MET A 311 -17.67 16.24 14.41
C MET A 311 -17.24 15.36 15.59
N VAL A 312 -17.14 14.05 15.40
CA VAL A 312 -16.67 13.13 16.44
C VAL A 312 -15.24 13.46 16.86
N PHE A 313 -14.30 13.60 15.92
CA PHE A 313 -12.90 13.90 16.25
C PHE A 313 -12.75 15.31 16.87
N SER A 314 -13.48 16.30 16.37
CA SER A 314 -13.49 17.65 16.95
C SER A 314 -14.01 17.66 18.39
N TYR A 315 -15.01 16.83 18.71
CA TYR A 315 -15.50 16.68 20.10
C TYR A 315 -14.40 16.22 21.07
N PHE A 316 -13.44 15.40 20.58
CA PHE A 316 -12.27 15.00 21.36
C PHE A 316 -11.11 16.01 21.29
N GLY A 317 -11.31 17.20 20.71
CA GLY A 317 -10.26 18.21 20.58
C GLY A 317 -9.15 17.87 19.58
N MET A 318 -9.39 16.92 18.69
CA MET A 318 -8.41 16.51 17.65
C MET A 318 -8.53 17.41 16.42
N ASP A 319 -7.40 17.64 15.75
CA ASP A 319 -7.40 18.19 14.40
C ASP A 319 -8.16 17.26 13.44
N THR A 320 -8.89 17.83 12.51
CA THR A 320 -9.76 17.07 11.60
C THR A 320 -9.28 17.05 10.15
N GLN A 321 -8.12 17.61 9.83
CA GLN A 321 -7.58 17.63 8.46
C GLN A 321 -7.40 16.22 7.88
N PHE A 322 -7.01 15.24 8.71
CA PHE A 322 -6.80 13.86 8.29
C PHE A 322 -8.11 13.14 7.92
N VAL A 323 -9.27 13.63 8.40
CA VAL A 323 -10.56 12.92 8.22
C VAL A 323 -10.92 12.79 6.73
N SER A 324 -10.60 13.79 5.92
CA SER A 324 -10.87 13.75 4.48
C SER A 324 -10.13 12.64 3.73
N ALA A 325 -9.03 12.13 4.29
CA ALA A 325 -8.28 11.00 3.73
C ALA A 325 -8.69 9.63 4.30
N LEU A 326 -9.41 9.58 5.45
CA LEU A 326 -9.78 8.33 6.13
C LEU A 326 -10.52 7.32 5.26
N PRO A 327 -11.38 7.68 4.29
CA PRO A 327 -12.02 6.70 3.41
C PRO A 327 -11.02 5.79 2.70
N THR A 328 -9.85 6.30 2.30
CA THR A 328 -8.76 5.49 1.73
C THR A 328 -8.26 4.44 2.73
N ALA A 329 -8.02 4.85 3.98
CA ALA A 329 -7.57 3.95 5.05
C ALA A 329 -8.61 2.87 5.39
N MET A 330 -9.90 3.24 5.44
CA MET A 330 -11.00 2.30 5.73
C MET A 330 -11.17 1.25 4.63
N MET A 331 -10.96 1.64 3.37
CA MET A 331 -11.04 0.72 2.24
C MET A 331 -9.82 -0.19 2.12
N LYS A 332 -8.68 0.18 2.67
CA LYS A 332 -7.40 -0.52 2.47
C LYS A 332 -7.43 -2.00 2.87
N PRO A 333 -7.91 -2.40 4.06
CA PRO A 333 -8.01 -3.80 4.42
C PRO A 333 -8.99 -4.60 3.55
N LEU A 334 -10.01 -3.94 3.02
CA LEU A 334 -11.14 -4.56 2.31
C LEU A 334 -10.84 -4.77 0.82
N SER A 335 -10.23 -3.76 0.18
CA SER A 335 -10.01 -3.75 -1.27
C SER A 335 -8.88 -2.84 -1.67
N GLY A 336 -7.81 -3.39 -2.26
CA GLY A 336 -6.69 -2.61 -2.79
C GLY A 336 -7.10 -1.70 -3.96
N SER A 337 -7.97 -2.16 -4.85
CA SER A 337 -8.50 -1.33 -5.94
C SER A 337 -9.46 -0.26 -5.42
N GLY A 338 -10.31 -0.59 -4.44
CA GLY A 338 -11.21 0.36 -3.81
C GLY A 338 -10.47 1.47 -3.05
N SER A 339 -9.46 1.11 -2.26
CA SER A 339 -8.61 2.08 -1.57
C SER A 339 -7.83 2.97 -2.55
N ARG A 340 -7.34 2.40 -3.66
CA ARG A 340 -6.68 3.16 -4.73
C ARG A 340 -7.61 4.18 -5.38
N ALA A 341 -8.86 3.80 -5.64
CA ALA A 341 -9.87 4.72 -6.17
C ALA A 341 -10.23 5.82 -5.17
N MET A 342 -10.35 5.51 -3.87
CA MET A 342 -10.55 6.52 -2.81
C MET A 342 -9.37 7.50 -2.73
N MET A 343 -8.13 7.02 -2.89
CA MET A 343 -6.94 7.88 -2.97
C MET A 343 -7.03 8.83 -4.17
N VAL A 344 -7.38 8.30 -5.34
CA VAL A 344 -7.53 9.11 -6.58
C VAL A 344 -8.62 10.14 -6.40
N ASP A 345 -9.77 9.75 -5.88
CA ASP A 345 -10.88 10.68 -5.59
C ASP A 345 -10.47 11.78 -4.60
N THR A 346 -9.79 11.42 -3.52
CA THR A 346 -9.27 12.39 -2.53
C THR A 346 -8.29 13.37 -3.19
N MET A 347 -7.35 12.88 -4.00
CA MET A 347 -6.40 13.74 -4.72
C MET A 347 -7.07 14.62 -5.77
N THR A 348 -8.10 14.12 -6.46
CA THR A 348 -8.85 14.89 -7.46
C THR A 348 -9.68 16.00 -6.81
N THR A 349 -10.27 15.70 -5.65
CA THR A 349 -11.18 16.62 -4.95
C THR A 349 -10.43 17.70 -4.18
N TYR A 350 -9.39 17.32 -3.45
CA TYR A 350 -8.67 18.23 -2.54
C TYR A 350 -7.32 18.69 -3.10
N GLY A 351 -6.86 18.10 -4.20
CA GLY A 351 -5.53 18.31 -4.78
C GLY A 351 -4.51 17.27 -4.35
N ALA A 352 -3.65 16.87 -5.28
CA ALA A 352 -2.62 15.85 -5.04
C ALA A 352 -1.57 16.28 -3.99
N ASP A 353 -1.29 17.58 -3.89
CA ASP A 353 -0.33 18.18 -2.97
C ASP A 353 -0.97 18.74 -1.69
N SER A 354 -2.29 18.63 -1.53
CA SER A 354 -2.96 18.92 -0.28
C SER A 354 -2.57 17.94 0.81
N PHE A 355 -2.74 18.31 2.07
CA PHE A 355 -2.54 17.41 3.21
C PHE A 355 -3.36 16.11 3.04
N ALA A 356 -4.65 16.23 2.68
CA ALA A 356 -5.53 15.08 2.46
C ALA A 356 -5.05 14.22 1.28
N GLY A 357 -4.62 14.82 0.17
CA GLY A 357 -4.10 14.12 -1.00
C GLY A 357 -2.83 13.32 -0.68
N ARG A 358 -1.85 13.95 -0.02
CA ARG A 358 -0.62 13.30 0.44
C ARG A 358 -0.91 12.19 1.46
N LEU A 359 -1.75 12.46 2.46
CA LEU A 359 -2.11 11.47 3.47
C LEU A 359 -2.84 10.26 2.86
N SER A 360 -3.77 10.47 1.92
CA SER A 360 -4.44 9.37 1.23
C SER A 360 -3.46 8.50 0.44
N ALA A 361 -2.44 9.10 -0.16
CA ALA A 361 -1.35 8.39 -0.83
C ALA A 361 -0.51 7.57 0.16
N ILE A 362 -0.19 8.11 1.34
CA ILE A 362 0.51 7.38 2.41
C ILE A 362 -0.36 6.23 2.93
N PHE A 363 -1.66 6.42 3.15
CA PHE A 363 -2.57 5.34 3.54
C PHE A 363 -2.60 4.20 2.52
N GLN A 364 -2.64 4.54 1.23
CA GLN A 364 -2.58 3.52 0.18
C GLN A 364 -1.27 2.72 0.23
N GLY A 365 -0.16 3.37 0.60
CA GLY A 365 1.16 2.76 0.72
C GLY A 365 1.47 2.08 2.05
N SER A 366 0.65 2.25 3.09
CA SER A 366 0.99 1.85 4.46
C SER A 366 0.92 0.36 4.76
N SER A 367 0.22 -0.43 3.95
CA SER A 367 0.10 -1.88 4.08
C SER A 367 -0.36 -2.51 2.76
N ASP A 368 -0.46 -3.83 2.69
CA ASP A 368 -1.19 -4.54 1.63
C ASP A 368 -2.67 -4.75 2.02
N THR A 369 -3.46 -5.34 1.14
CA THR A 369 -4.90 -5.54 1.35
C THR A 369 -5.17 -6.82 2.12
N THR A 370 -5.47 -6.71 3.42
CA THR A 370 -5.61 -7.82 4.36
C THR A 370 -6.50 -8.95 3.84
N PHE A 371 -7.75 -8.67 3.46
CA PHE A 371 -8.68 -9.73 3.04
C PHE A 371 -8.33 -10.34 1.69
N TYR A 372 -7.72 -9.59 0.77
CA TYR A 372 -7.22 -10.12 -0.50
C TYR A 372 -6.07 -11.09 -0.27
N VAL A 373 -5.09 -10.69 0.52
CA VAL A 373 -3.91 -11.49 0.88
C VAL A 373 -4.36 -12.83 1.50
N ILE A 374 -5.30 -12.79 2.45
CA ILE A 374 -5.86 -13.99 3.06
C ILE A 374 -6.54 -14.91 2.03
N ALA A 375 -7.38 -14.34 1.18
CA ALA A 375 -8.11 -15.14 0.19
C ALA A 375 -7.17 -15.81 -0.82
N VAL A 376 -6.16 -15.10 -1.29
CA VAL A 376 -5.21 -15.61 -2.29
C VAL A 376 -4.30 -16.66 -1.68
N TYR A 377 -3.65 -16.37 -0.57
CA TYR A 377 -2.57 -17.24 -0.06
C TYR A 377 -3.09 -18.40 0.79
N PHE A 378 -4.03 -18.18 1.72
CA PHE A 378 -4.65 -19.28 2.44
C PHE A 378 -5.56 -20.10 1.53
N GLY A 379 -6.27 -19.44 0.60
CA GLY A 379 -7.11 -20.12 -0.39
C GLY A 379 -6.31 -21.05 -1.30
N SER A 380 -5.10 -20.67 -1.74
CA SER A 380 -4.26 -21.49 -2.62
C SER A 380 -3.86 -22.84 -2.01
N VAL A 381 -3.82 -22.94 -0.68
CA VAL A 381 -3.44 -24.17 0.05
C VAL A 381 -4.61 -24.80 0.85
N GLY A 382 -5.83 -24.33 0.62
CA GLY A 382 -7.04 -24.93 1.21
C GLY A 382 -7.24 -24.66 2.69
N ILE A 383 -6.61 -23.64 3.26
CA ILE A 383 -6.80 -23.26 4.66
C ILE A 383 -8.15 -22.55 4.82
N LYS A 384 -8.99 -23.07 5.70
CA LYS A 384 -10.32 -22.53 6.05
C LYS A 384 -10.30 -21.76 7.38
N ASN A 385 -9.55 -22.27 8.36
CA ASN A 385 -9.39 -21.64 9.68
C ASN A 385 -8.08 -20.82 9.73
N THR A 386 -8.20 -19.50 9.63
CA THR A 386 -7.08 -18.57 9.63
C THR A 386 -6.56 -18.24 11.03
N ARG A 387 -7.17 -18.79 12.10
CA ARG A 387 -6.85 -18.51 13.50
C ARG A 387 -6.80 -17.01 13.79
N TYR A 388 -5.70 -16.52 14.34
CA TYR A 388 -5.50 -15.10 14.69
C TYR A 388 -4.86 -14.25 13.58
N SER A 389 -4.75 -14.75 12.34
CA SER A 389 -4.14 -13.99 11.24
C SER A 389 -4.88 -12.67 10.97
N ILE A 390 -6.22 -12.74 10.76
CA ILE A 390 -7.03 -11.57 10.43
C ILE A 390 -6.91 -10.47 11.49
N PRO A 391 -7.18 -10.72 12.79
CA PRO A 391 -7.06 -9.67 13.78
C PRO A 391 -5.62 -9.15 13.92
N SER A 392 -4.59 -9.97 13.71
CA SER A 392 -3.20 -9.52 13.75
C SER A 392 -2.86 -8.59 12.59
N MET A 393 -3.34 -8.89 11.38
CA MET A 393 -3.18 -8.05 10.20
C MET A 393 -3.91 -6.71 10.35
N LEU A 394 -5.17 -6.74 10.79
CA LEU A 394 -5.95 -5.51 11.02
C LEU A 394 -5.35 -4.60 12.10
N LEU A 395 -4.77 -5.18 13.16
CA LEU A 395 -4.05 -4.40 14.16
C LEU A 395 -2.77 -3.78 13.60
N ALA A 396 -2.03 -4.51 12.75
CA ALA A 396 -0.87 -3.97 12.05
C ALA A 396 -1.27 -2.85 11.08
N ASP A 397 -2.35 -3.02 10.31
CA ASP A 397 -2.93 -1.98 9.46
C ASP A 397 -3.29 -0.73 10.26
N PHE A 398 -3.93 -0.90 11.42
CA PHE A 398 -4.28 0.22 12.31
C PHE A 398 -3.05 0.99 12.77
N VAL A 399 -1.98 0.30 13.18
CA VAL A 399 -0.71 0.96 13.55
C VAL A 399 -0.11 1.70 12.36
N GLY A 400 -0.14 1.11 11.17
CA GLY A 400 0.28 1.75 9.93
C GLY A 400 -0.50 3.02 9.63
N ILE A 401 -1.82 3.00 9.78
CA ILE A 401 -2.72 4.15 9.59
C ILE A 401 -2.40 5.27 10.60
N VAL A 402 -2.29 4.94 11.89
CA VAL A 402 -1.96 5.93 12.93
C VAL A 402 -0.58 6.54 12.67
N THR A 403 0.40 5.71 12.31
CA THR A 403 1.74 6.20 11.94
C THR A 403 1.70 7.09 10.71
N ALA A 404 0.92 6.72 9.69
CA ALA A 404 0.76 7.52 8.48
C ALA A 404 0.20 8.92 8.78
N ILE A 405 -0.81 9.03 9.68
CA ILE A 405 -1.34 10.31 10.15
C ILE A 405 -0.23 11.12 10.82
N PHE A 406 0.47 10.53 11.80
CA PHE A 406 1.54 11.21 12.52
C PHE A 406 2.65 11.71 11.59
N VAL A 407 3.09 10.87 10.65
CA VAL A 407 4.16 11.21 9.70
C VAL A 407 3.68 12.27 8.70
N ALA A 408 2.40 12.22 8.26
CA ALA A 408 1.85 13.26 7.40
C ALA A 408 1.86 14.64 8.08
N TYR A 409 1.49 14.73 9.36
CA TYR A 409 1.61 15.98 10.11
C TYR A 409 3.07 16.42 10.29
N LEU A 410 3.99 15.46 10.44
CA LEU A 410 5.43 15.79 10.56
C LEU A 410 6.00 16.39 9.28
N PHE A 411 5.62 15.87 8.12
CA PHE A 411 6.20 16.25 6.83
C PHE A 411 5.41 17.36 6.12
N PHE A 412 4.10 17.42 6.31
CA PHE A 412 3.16 18.24 5.53
C PHE A 412 2.17 19.03 6.37
N GLY A 413 2.24 18.92 7.71
CA GLY A 413 1.42 19.73 8.62
C GLY A 413 1.86 21.19 8.60
N ASN A 414 0.89 22.09 8.68
CA ASN A 414 1.12 23.55 8.79
C ASN A 414 1.51 23.94 10.22
#